data_088f238e038dbc4f180dd1373231e584
#
_entry.id   088f238e038dbc4f180dd1373231e584
#
_cell.length_a   1.000
_cell.length_b   1.000
_cell.length_c   1.000
_cell.angle_alpha   90.00
_cell.angle_beta   90.00
_cell.angle_gamma   90.00
#
_symmetry.space_group_name_H-M   'P 1'
#
loop_
_entity.id
_entity.type
_entity.pdbx_description
1 polymer ?
#
loop_
_entity_poly.entity_id
_entity_poly.type
_entity_poly.pdbx_seq_one_letter_code
_entity_poly.pdbx_strand_id
1 'polypeptide(L)'
;MSELYNVVKEVFAYDQSTQGIDGYVTMEFIGFHLSLEEAEHLLGTASRASIENYSANYIDVEPEVTKVLTERKEELEKEYTNDCGALPHHEFYIQGNRLHHWYISKSNKTSADIN
;
A
#
# COMPACT_ATOMS: atom_id res chain seq x y z
N MET A 1 23.26 2.29 -15.60
CA MET A 1 21.96 2.97 -15.45
C MET A 1 21.23 2.36 -14.27
N SER A 2 20.74 3.22 -13.43
CA SER A 2 20.03 2.80 -12.22
C SER A 2 18.54 2.66 -12.51
N GLU A 3 17.93 1.63 -11.96
CA GLU A 3 16.49 1.49 -12.01
C GLU A 3 15.86 2.56 -11.11
N LEU A 4 14.68 2.99 -11.48
CA LEU A 4 13.92 3.97 -10.71
C LEU A 4 12.65 3.32 -10.19
N TYR A 5 12.11 3.87 -9.11
CA TYR A 5 11.00 3.29 -8.38
C TYR A 5 9.92 4.32 -8.08
N ASN A 6 8.72 3.84 -7.96
CA ASN A 6 7.57 4.64 -7.55
C ASN A 6 7.10 4.16 -6.19
N VAL A 7 6.57 5.08 -5.40
CA VAL A 7 5.89 4.73 -4.15
C VAL A 7 4.40 4.91 -4.38
N VAL A 8 3.64 3.86 -4.11
CA VAL A 8 2.22 3.80 -4.41
C VAL A 8 1.44 3.54 -3.13
N LYS A 9 0.32 4.21 -2.99
CA LYS A 9 -0.64 3.94 -1.94
C LYS A 9 -1.96 3.51 -2.57
N GLU A 10 -2.50 2.39 -2.10
CA GLU A 10 -3.83 1.94 -2.51
C GLU A 10 -4.68 1.69 -1.27
N VAL A 11 -5.97 1.91 -1.41
CA VAL A 11 -6.92 1.72 -0.32
C VAL A 11 -8.05 0.80 -0.77
N PHE A 12 -8.29 -0.23 0.00
CA PHE A 12 -9.40 -1.15 -0.20
C PHE A 12 -10.46 -0.89 0.86
N ALA A 13 -11.72 -1.04 0.50
CA ALA A 13 -12.81 -0.89 1.44
C ALA A 13 -13.67 -2.15 1.47
N TYR A 14 -14.16 -2.48 2.67
CA TYR A 14 -15.14 -3.53 2.85
C TYR A 14 -16.47 -3.09 2.23
N ASP A 15 -17.04 -3.95 1.39
CA ASP A 15 -18.34 -3.72 0.76
C ASP A 15 -19.38 -4.57 1.47
N GLN A 16 -20.33 -3.92 2.12
CA GLN A 16 -21.36 -4.60 2.88
C GLN A 16 -22.34 -5.40 2.01
N SER A 17 -22.55 -4.97 0.77
CA SER A 17 -23.46 -5.64 -0.13
C SER A 17 -22.92 -7.00 -0.61
N THR A 18 -21.61 -7.12 -0.76
CA THR A 18 -20.92 -8.34 -1.17
C THR A 18 -20.29 -9.09 -0.02
N GLN A 19 -20.22 -8.47 1.15
CA GLN A 19 -19.53 -8.97 2.34
C GLN A 19 -18.06 -9.30 2.04
N GLY A 20 -17.44 -8.50 1.20
CA GLY A 20 -16.06 -8.69 0.78
C GLY A 20 -15.44 -7.40 0.30
N ILE A 21 -14.40 -7.51 -0.49
CA ILE A 21 -13.68 -6.38 -1.05
C ILE A 21 -13.70 -6.49 -2.58
N ASP A 22 -14.24 -5.46 -3.21
CA ASP A 22 -14.31 -5.41 -4.68
C ASP A 22 -13.28 -4.41 -5.22
N GLY A 23 -12.02 -4.84 -5.31
CA GLY A 23 -10.96 -3.99 -5.82
C GLY A 23 -10.57 -2.88 -4.84
N TYR A 24 -9.88 -1.88 -5.34
CA TYR A 24 -9.44 -0.77 -4.52
C TYR A 24 -10.35 0.45 -4.68
N VAL A 25 -10.46 1.24 -3.61
CA VAL A 25 -11.23 2.48 -3.61
C VAL A 25 -10.44 3.60 -4.27
N THR A 26 -9.17 3.71 -3.92
CA THR A 26 -8.27 4.72 -4.46
C THR A 26 -6.90 4.12 -4.71
N MET A 27 -6.20 4.69 -5.70
CA MET A 27 -4.80 4.40 -5.95
C MET A 27 -4.11 5.74 -6.21
N GLU A 28 -2.99 5.96 -5.53
CA GLU A 28 -2.29 7.23 -5.58
C GLU A 28 -0.79 6.99 -5.64
N PHE A 29 -0.11 7.65 -6.56
CA PHE A 29 1.34 7.64 -6.62
C PHE A 29 1.86 8.79 -5.76
N ILE A 30 2.52 8.47 -4.66
CA ILE A 30 3.05 9.48 -3.75
C ILE A 30 4.51 9.84 -4.03
N GLY A 31 5.15 9.10 -4.91
CA GLY A 31 6.48 9.42 -5.41
C GLY A 31 6.76 8.75 -6.73
N PHE A 32 7.48 9.44 -7.60
CA PHE A 32 7.83 8.95 -8.94
C PHE A 32 9.32 9.00 -9.16
N HIS A 33 9.83 8.02 -9.88
CA HIS A 33 11.19 8.04 -10.43
C HIS A 33 12.26 8.30 -9.38
N LEU A 34 12.14 7.59 -8.27
CA LEU A 34 13.05 7.70 -7.12
C LEU A 34 14.09 6.59 -7.16
N SER A 35 15.24 6.82 -6.52
CA SER A 35 16.15 5.73 -6.23
C SER A 35 15.48 4.79 -5.22
N LEU A 36 15.98 3.57 -5.10
CA LEU A 36 15.40 2.63 -4.13
C LEU A 36 15.49 3.18 -2.71
N GLU A 37 16.62 3.79 -2.36
CA GLU A 37 16.81 4.39 -1.04
C GLU A 37 15.81 5.51 -0.76
N GLU A 38 15.60 6.39 -1.73
CA GLU A 38 14.63 7.47 -1.64
C GLU A 38 13.20 6.93 -1.52
N ALA A 39 12.89 5.89 -2.29
CA ALA A 39 11.57 5.26 -2.27
C ALA A 39 11.29 4.61 -0.91
N GLU A 40 12.26 3.90 -0.35
CA GLU A 40 12.14 3.29 0.98
C GLU A 40 11.93 4.35 2.06
N HIS A 41 12.67 5.44 2.00
CA HIS A 41 12.54 6.54 2.95
C HIS A 41 11.16 7.19 2.85
N LEU A 42 10.70 7.47 1.63
CA LEU A 42 9.40 8.08 1.41
C LEU A 42 8.25 7.16 1.88
N LEU A 43 8.34 5.88 1.56
CA LEU A 43 7.33 4.91 1.99
C LEU A 43 7.23 4.88 3.53
N GLY A 44 8.37 4.79 4.21
CA GLY A 44 8.41 4.76 5.67
C GLY A 44 7.86 6.03 6.30
N THR A 45 8.23 7.19 5.75
CA THR A 45 7.78 8.49 6.27
C THR A 45 6.29 8.69 6.04
N ALA A 46 5.82 8.43 4.81
CA ALA A 46 4.42 8.63 4.45
C ALA A 46 3.49 7.67 5.20
N SER A 47 3.85 6.39 5.27
CA SER A 47 3.03 5.40 5.97
C SER A 47 2.98 5.69 7.47
N ARG A 48 4.09 6.05 8.08
CA ARG A 48 4.14 6.38 9.50
C ARG A 48 3.25 7.57 9.84
N ALA A 49 3.35 8.65 9.07
CA ALA A 49 2.53 9.84 9.28
C ALA A 49 1.03 9.52 9.17
N SER A 50 0.66 8.72 8.17
CA SER A 50 -0.73 8.32 7.97
C SER A 50 -1.22 7.41 9.10
N ILE A 51 -0.42 6.44 9.51
CA ILE A 51 -0.78 5.50 10.57
C ILE A 51 -0.97 6.23 11.90
N GLU A 52 -0.11 7.21 12.20
CA GLU A 52 -0.27 8.03 13.41
C GLU A 52 -1.61 8.76 13.40
N ASN A 53 -1.97 9.34 12.25
CA ASN A 53 -3.25 10.03 12.10
C ASN A 53 -4.43 9.07 12.22
N TYR A 54 -4.35 7.91 11.57
CA TYR A 54 -5.42 6.91 11.62
C TYR A 54 -5.60 6.32 13.02
N SER A 55 -4.51 6.05 13.73
CA SER A 55 -4.61 5.49 15.09
C SER A 55 -5.18 6.51 16.08
N ALA A 56 -4.98 7.81 15.84
CA ALA A 56 -5.61 8.86 16.66
C ALA A 56 -7.11 8.98 16.39
N ASN A 57 -7.57 8.49 15.24
CA ASN A 57 -8.98 8.57 14.82
C ASN A 57 -9.57 7.16 14.69
N TYR A 58 -9.57 6.43 15.79
CA TYR A 58 -10.06 5.06 15.83
C TYR A 58 -11.53 4.98 15.43
N ILE A 59 -11.84 4.03 14.55
CA ILE A 59 -13.21 3.75 14.11
C ILE A 59 -13.55 2.33 14.51
N ASP A 60 -14.60 2.16 15.28
CA ASP A 60 -15.06 0.85 15.72
C ASP A 60 -15.90 0.20 14.61
N VAL A 61 -15.60 -1.05 14.29
CA VAL A 61 -16.33 -1.83 13.29
C VAL A 61 -16.58 -3.23 13.83
N GLU A 62 -17.51 -3.94 13.18
CA GLU A 62 -17.79 -5.32 13.55
C GLU A 62 -16.59 -6.22 13.26
N PRO A 63 -16.36 -7.27 14.08
CA PRO A 63 -15.24 -8.18 13.89
C PRO A 63 -15.18 -8.82 12.50
N GLU A 64 -16.32 -9.05 11.87
CA GLU A 64 -16.40 -9.61 10.53
C GLU A 64 -15.68 -8.73 9.50
N VAL A 65 -15.84 -7.41 9.62
CA VAL A 65 -15.19 -6.46 8.72
C VAL A 65 -13.69 -6.54 8.87
N THR A 66 -13.19 -6.52 10.10
CA THR A 66 -11.76 -6.63 10.38
C THR A 66 -11.19 -7.95 9.85
N LYS A 67 -11.94 -9.03 10.00
CA LYS A 67 -11.52 -10.35 9.51
C LYS A 67 -11.32 -10.36 7.99
N VAL A 68 -12.27 -9.83 7.25
CA VAL A 68 -12.19 -9.77 5.78
C VAL A 68 -10.99 -8.93 5.34
N LEU A 69 -10.77 -7.78 5.98
CA LEU A 69 -9.65 -6.91 5.66
C LEU A 69 -8.31 -7.57 6.01
N THR A 70 -8.24 -8.29 7.12
CA THR A 70 -7.03 -9.01 7.53
C THR A 70 -6.69 -10.12 6.54
N GLU A 71 -7.70 -10.86 6.07
CA GLU A 71 -7.51 -11.90 5.06
C GLU A 71 -6.96 -11.31 3.75
N ARG A 72 -7.49 -10.17 3.34
CA ARG A 72 -7.01 -9.47 2.15
C ARG A 72 -5.57 -8.99 2.32
N LYS A 73 -5.24 -8.48 3.50
CA LYS A 73 -3.87 -8.08 3.83
C LYS A 73 -2.92 -9.27 3.69
N GLU A 74 -3.29 -10.43 4.23
CA GLU A 74 -2.46 -11.63 4.14
C GLU A 74 -2.27 -12.10 2.69
N GLU A 75 -3.30 -12.01 1.87
CA GLU A 75 -3.21 -12.33 0.45
C GLU A 75 -2.23 -11.41 -0.27
N LEU A 76 -2.30 -10.11 0.01
CA LEU A 76 -1.40 -9.13 -0.58
C LEU A 76 0.05 -9.33 -0.11
N GLU A 77 0.26 -9.66 1.15
CA GLU A 77 1.59 -9.95 1.67
C GLU A 77 2.22 -11.12 0.91
N LYS A 78 1.47 -12.18 0.67
CA LYS A 78 1.95 -13.34 -0.09
C LYS A 78 2.24 -12.98 -1.53
N GLU A 79 1.35 -12.25 -2.17
CA GLU A 79 1.48 -11.82 -3.56
C GLU A 79 2.75 -11.00 -3.76
N TYR A 80 2.98 -10.01 -2.89
CA TYR A 80 4.13 -9.11 -3.00
C TYR A 80 5.44 -9.74 -2.51
N THR A 81 5.38 -10.81 -1.75
CA THR A 81 6.58 -11.52 -1.29
C THR A 81 7.03 -12.56 -2.31
N ASN A 82 6.09 -13.22 -2.98
CA ASN A 82 6.38 -14.34 -3.88
C ASN A 82 6.45 -13.96 -5.35
N ASP A 83 5.98 -12.79 -5.71
CA ASP A 83 5.93 -12.36 -7.10
C ASP A 83 7.30 -11.86 -7.55
N CYS A 84 7.66 -12.25 -8.78
CA CYS A 84 8.96 -11.93 -9.38
C CYS A 84 9.09 -10.48 -9.75
N GLY A 85 9.30 -9.57 -9.06
CA GLY A 85 9.39 -8.15 -9.35
C GLY A 85 8.80 -7.32 -8.24
N ALA A 86 8.17 -7.98 -7.29
CA ALA A 86 7.71 -7.31 -6.09
C ALA A 86 8.90 -7.03 -5.18
N LEU A 87 8.93 -5.86 -4.58
CA LEU A 87 9.94 -5.49 -3.61
C LEU A 87 9.41 -5.81 -2.22
N PRO A 88 10.27 -6.22 -1.28
CA PRO A 88 9.81 -6.59 0.05
C PRO A 88 9.37 -5.42 0.91
N HIS A 89 9.46 -4.20 0.41
CA HIS A 89 9.14 -3.00 1.17
C HIS A 89 7.69 -2.58 0.95
N HIS A 90 6.85 -2.89 1.91
CA HIS A 90 5.46 -2.46 1.90
C HIS A 90 4.95 -2.36 3.33
N GLU A 91 3.91 -1.56 3.53
CA GLU A 91 3.28 -1.34 4.82
C GLU A 91 1.77 -1.45 4.68
N PHE A 92 1.13 -1.90 5.75
CA PHE A 92 -0.33 -2.04 5.81
C PHE A 92 -0.87 -1.42 7.07
N TYR A 93 -2.09 -0.90 6.98
CA TYR A 93 -2.83 -0.47 8.16
C TYR A 93 -4.33 -0.62 7.91
N ILE A 94 -5.03 -1.20 8.87
CA ILE A 94 -6.48 -1.34 8.81
C ILE A 94 -7.10 -0.27 9.69
N GLN A 95 -7.91 0.60 9.08
CA GLN A 95 -8.66 1.61 9.80
C GLN A 95 -10.14 1.49 9.49
N GLY A 96 -10.95 1.16 10.48
CA GLY A 96 -12.37 1.00 10.29
C GLY A 96 -12.67 -0.06 9.24
N ASN A 97 -13.35 0.32 8.19
CA ASN A 97 -13.72 -0.57 7.09
C ASN A 97 -12.76 -0.49 5.90
N ARG A 98 -11.57 0.07 6.09
CA ARG A 98 -10.60 0.26 5.02
C ARG A 98 -9.25 -0.36 5.34
N LEU A 99 -8.61 -0.92 4.29
CA LEU A 99 -7.25 -1.42 4.33
C LEU A 99 -6.39 -0.48 3.51
N HIS A 100 -5.39 0.10 4.15
CA HIS A 100 -4.41 0.97 3.51
C HIS A 100 -3.15 0.17 3.23
N HIS A 101 -2.63 0.28 2.01
CA HIS A 101 -1.43 -0.44 1.59
C HIS A 101 -0.49 0.51 0.85
N TRP A 102 0.73 0.63 1.36
CA TRP A 102 1.82 1.38 0.70
C TRP A 102 2.83 0.39 0.18
N TYR A 103 3.28 0.57 -1.04
CA TYR A 103 4.29 -0.32 -1.61
C TYR A 103 5.18 0.40 -2.60
N ILE A 104 6.30 -0.25 -2.94
CA ILE A 104 7.27 0.25 -3.92
C ILE A 104 7.13 -0.60 -5.16
N SER A 105 7.01 0.04 -6.31
CA SER A 105 6.98 -0.65 -7.60
C SER A 105 8.09 -0.10 -8.50
N LYS A 106 8.55 -0.92 -9.43
CA LYS A 106 9.54 -0.45 -10.40
C LYS A 106 8.89 0.52 -11.37
N SER A 107 9.59 1.61 -11.64
CA SER A 107 9.17 2.55 -12.68
C SER A 107 9.46 1.92 -14.05
N ASN A 108 8.68 2.32 -15.05
CA ASN A 108 8.94 1.94 -16.43
C ASN A 108 10.14 2.67 -17.02
N LYS A 109 10.70 3.63 -16.27
CA LYS A 109 11.81 4.44 -16.72
C LYS A 109 13.04 4.21 -15.86
N THR A 110 14.21 4.41 -16.47
CA THR A 110 15.47 4.45 -15.75
C THR A 110 15.93 5.90 -15.64
N SER A 111 17.01 6.15 -14.92
CA SER A 111 17.56 7.50 -14.78
C SER A 111 17.97 8.09 -16.15
N ALA A 112 18.31 7.24 -17.11
CA ALA A 112 18.66 7.70 -18.47
C ALA A 112 17.45 8.20 -19.25
N ASP A 113 16.25 7.70 -18.96
CA ASP A 113 15.03 8.07 -19.69
C ASP A 113 14.45 9.41 -19.24
N ILE A 114 14.87 9.90 -18.10
CA ILE A 114 14.32 11.11 -17.49
C ILE A 114 15.07 12.38 -17.90
N ASN A 115 16.27 12.23 -18.35
CA ASN A 115 17.08 13.39 -18.75
C ASN A 115 16.68 13.91 -20.13
#